data_ae1334526757861586e153931656cca7
#
_entry.id   ae1334526757861586e153931656cca7
#
_cell.length_a   1.000
_cell.length_b   1.000
_cell.length_c   1.000
_cell.angle_alpha   90.00
_cell.angle_beta   90.00
_cell.angle_gamma   90.00
#
_symmetry.space_group_name_H-M   'P 1'
#
loop_
_entity.id
_entity.type
_entity.pdbx_description
1 polymer ?
#
loop_
_entity_poly.entity_id
_entity_poly.type
_entity_poly.pdbx_seq_one_letter_code
_entity_poly.pdbx_strand_id
1 'polypeptide(L)'
;MQKTQKVNFEDELEGFLSELERREKPPAIRSERVHEIHEFIQRKHPFEQAERFVARHIRGMEEFKRIVALASISCFKPVHVIAIGDPASGKSEIAQAFQEITPRVRFCWGSKLTAAGLTLARLGNELKVGVLPSCHVGTAIIDEFNWIPATDASAILATMAQQWFSIDKAFLKVPYVPSRLSVIGMANPRGDYFLSSSPHQIRRQIPFQSLALLTRFNLVFIVLRPEIKEFQEISEHQLRYRMGRETCTFNEKELGLWRDAVLLLRHLRPSWTRGKGFKRRLIAVFTTEAYREDRRGKLAVPVSPRLNEGISNLAEAYAKANMREEVYVRDVIKAIALVARSLTPCGLDVESAMERVAKVVREYA
;
A
#
# COMPACT_ATOMS: atom_id res chain seq x y z
N MET A 1 -3.48 -23.14 -44.06
CA MET A 1 -2.79 -23.52 -42.83
C MET A 1 -1.80 -22.41 -42.46
N GLN A 2 -2.19 -21.48 -41.56
CA GLN A 2 -1.27 -20.48 -41.02
C GLN A 2 -0.31 -21.20 -40.08
N LYS A 3 0.98 -21.15 -40.38
CA LYS A 3 2.06 -21.55 -39.47
C LYS A 3 2.05 -20.59 -38.29
N THR A 4 1.47 -21.00 -37.18
CA THR A 4 1.71 -20.34 -35.89
C THR A 4 3.21 -20.44 -35.63
N GLN A 5 3.95 -19.33 -35.78
CA GLN A 5 5.35 -19.25 -35.30
C GLN A 5 5.33 -19.60 -33.82
N LYS A 6 6.00 -20.69 -33.45
CA LYS A 6 6.27 -21.01 -32.04
C LYS A 6 7.21 -19.92 -31.53
N VAL A 7 6.68 -18.99 -30.79
CA VAL A 7 7.48 -17.99 -30.05
C VAL A 7 8.41 -18.77 -29.12
N ASN A 8 9.70 -18.46 -29.14
CA ASN A 8 10.67 -19.09 -28.26
C ASN A 8 10.58 -18.47 -26.86
N PHE A 9 10.85 -19.24 -25.81
CA PHE A 9 10.81 -18.77 -24.43
C PHE A 9 11.75 -17.56 -24.20
N GLU A 10 12.93 -17.54 -24.82
CA GLU A 10 13.86 -16.43 -24.71
C GLU A 10 13.31 -15.14 -25.30
N ASP A 11 12.63 -15.21 -26.44
CA ASP A 11 11.96 -14.06 -27.06
C ASP A 11 10.82 -13.52 -26.19
N GLU A 12 10.02 -14.39 -25.56
CA GLU A 12 8.98 -14.01 -24.61
C GLU A 12 9.56 -13.32 -23.38
N LEU A 13 10.65 -13.87 -22.83
CA LEU A 13 11.31 -13.31 -21.66
C LEU A 13 11.92 -11.94 -21.96
N GLU A 14 12.63 -11.78 -23.08
CA GLU A 14 13.23 -10.51 -23.51
C GLU A 14 12.15 -9.47 -23.78
N GLY A 15 11.09 -9.85 -24.48
CA GLY A 15 9.92 -9.00 -24.73
C GLY A 15 9.27 -8.53 -23.45
N PHE A 16 9.11 -9.43 -22.46
CA PHE A 16 8.55 -9.10 -21.16
C PHE A 16 9.46 -8.17 -20.35
N LEU A 17 10.77 -8.42 -20.27
CA LEU A 17 11.70 -7.53 -19.58
C LEU A 17 11.74 -6.13 -20.21
N SER A 18 11.71 -6.04 -21.54
CA SER A 18 11.61 -4.77 -22.26
C SER A 18 10.29 -4.03 -21.96
N GLU A 19 9.20 -4.76 -21.75
CA GLU A 19 7.93 -4.14 -21.29
C GLU A 19 8.07 -3.57 -19.88
N LEU A 20 8.72 -4.28 -18.95
CA LEU A 20 8.94 -3.77 -17.59
C LEU A 20 9.75 -2.46 -17.64
N GLU A 21 10.79 -2.36 -18.44
CA GLU A 21 11.56 -1.13 -18.63
C GLU A 21 10.71 0.01 -19.20
N ARG A 22 9.84 -0.29 -20.15
CA ARG A 22 8.89 0.71 -20.67
C ARG A 22 7.93 1.24 -19.63
N ARG A 23 7.50 0.40 -18.67
CA ARG A 23 6.63 0.80 -17.56
C ARG A 23 7.29 1.80 -16.62
N GLU A 24 8.62 1.88 -16.58
CA GLU A 24 9.35 2.88 -15.78
C GLU A 24 9.34 4.28 -16.40
N LYS A 25 8.95 4.41 -17.66
CA LYS A 25 8.80 5.71 -18.35
C LYS A 25 7.42 6.32 -18.07
N PRO A 26 7.31 7.64 -17.98
CA PRO A 26 6.01 8.31 -17.85
C PRO A 26 5.07 7.91 -19.00
N PRO A 27 3.78 7.76 -18.72
CA PRO A 27 2.81 7.47 -19.78
C PRO A 27 2.67 8.67 -20.73
N ALA A 28 2.47 8.39 -22.02
CA ALA A 28 2.16 9.41 -23.01
C ALA A 28 0.69 9.83 -22.87
N ILE A 29 0.43 10.86 -22.07
CA ILE A 29 -0.91 11.44 -21.86
C ILE A 29 -0.96 12.81 -22.56
N ARG A 30 -2.04 13.08 -23.32
CA ARG A 30 -2.22 14.37 -24.00
C ARG A 30 -2.39 15.49 -22.99
N SER A 31 -1.92 16.70 -23.33
CA SER A 31 -1.92 17.88 -22.44
C SER A 31 -3.33 18.21 -21.91
N GLU A 32 -4.35 18.12 -22.76
CA GLU A 32 -5.74 18.33 -22.39
C GLU A 32 -6.18 17.36 -21.29
N ARG A 33 -5.80 16.09 -21.43
CA ARG A 33 -6.11 15.07 -20.42
C ARG A 33 -5.36 15.29 -19.11
N VAL A 34 -4.13 15.79 -19.14
CA VAL A 34 -3.38 16.18 -17.95
C VAL A 34 -4.11 17.32 -17.21
N HIS A 35 -4.66 18.29 -17.97
CA HIS A 35 -5.47 19.38 -17.39
C HIS A 35 -6.75 18.86 -16.73
N GLU A 36 -7.51 17.96 -17.38
CA GLU A 36 -8.68 17.34 -16.80
C GLU A 36 -8.34 16.54 -15.51
N ILE A 37 -7.21 15.82 -15.50
CA ILE A 37 -6.73 15.11 -14.30
C ILE A 37 -6.42 16.11 -13.18
N HIS A 38 -5.75 17.22 -13.50
CA HIS A 38 -5.43 18.25 -12.52
C HIS A 38 -6.71 18.84 -11.90
N GLU A 39 -7.69 19.25 -12.72
CA GLU A 39 -8.98 19.74 -12.22
C GLU A 39 -9.73 18.71 -11.36
N PHE A 40 -9.74 17.44 -11.79
CA PHE A 40 -10.33 16.34 -11.03
C PHE A 40 -9.68 16.20 -9.65
N ILE A 41 -8.34 16.21 -9.60
CA ILE A 41 -7.58 16.10 -8.35
C ILE A 41 -7.85 17.29 -7.44
N GLN A 42 -7.79 18.53 -7.97
CA GLN A 42 -7.99 19.73 -7.16
C GLN A 42 -9.42 19.86 -6.62
N ARG A 43 -10.42 19.42 -7.37
CA ARG A 43 -11.83 19.51 -6.97
C ARG A 43 -12.28 18.38 -6.05
N LYS A 44 -11.80 17.15 -6.28
CA LYS A 44 -12.30 15.95 -5.63
C LYS A 44 -11.36 15.38 -4.57
N HIS A 45 -10.08 15.75 -4.59
CA HIS A 45 -9.03 15.20 -3.71
C HIS A 45 -9.08 13.68 -3.57
N PRO A 46 -9.11 12.90 -4.68
CA PRO A 46 -9.56 11.52 -4.68
C PRO A 46 -8.67 10.57 -3.87
N PHE A 47 -7.41 10.89 -3.67
CA PHE A 47 -6.48 10.09 -2.85
C PHE A 47 -6.57 10.42 -1.37
N GLU A 48 -6.91 11.65 -1.00
CA GLU A 48 -7.11 12.08 0.39
C GLU A 48 -8.50 11.72 0.90
N GLN A 49 -9.49 11.70 0.01
CA GLN A 49 -10.88 11.29 0.26
C GLN A 49 -11.16 9.95 -0.45
N ALA A 50 -10.24 9.00 -0.27
CA ALA A 50 -10.26 7.73 -0.99
C ALA A 50 -11.54 6.91 -0.75
N GLU A 51 -12.20 7.09 0.39
CA GLU A 51 -13.49 6.46 0.69
C GLU A 51 -14.60 6.78 -0.31
N ARG A 52 -14.47 7.89 -1.06
CA ARG A 52 -15.40 8.27 -2.13
C ARG A 52 -15.11 7.57 -3.45
N PHE A 53 -13.98 6.90 -3.57
CA PHE A 53 -13.49 6.30 -4.81
C PHE A 53 -13.13 4.82 -4.63
N VAL A 54 -12.68 4.41 -3.45
CA VAL A 54 -12.27 3.05 -3.15
C VAL A 54 -13.36 2.37 -2.34
N ALA A 55 -13.90 1.26 -2.84
CA ALA A 55 -14.87 0.44 -2.14
C ALA A 55 -16.00 1.24 -1.48
N ARG A 56 -16.69 2.09 -2.24
CA ARG A 56 -17.77 2.98 -1.76
C ARG A 56 -18.90 2.24 -1.06
N HIS A 57 -19.14 0.98 -1.44
CA HIS A 57 -20.16 0.12 -0.85
C HIS A 57 -19.80 -0.35 0.57
N ILE A 58 -18.54 -0.19 1.00
CA ILE A 58 -18.09 -0.53 2.34
C ILE A 58 -17.95 0.76 3.15
N ARG A 59 -18.70 0.85 4.24
CA ARG A 59 -18.56 1.93 5.22
C ARG A 59 -17.48 1.59 6.22
N GLY A 60 -16.75 2.59 6.68
CA GLY A 60 -15.61 2.42 7.60
C GLY A 60 -14.28 2.19 6.90
N MET A 61 -13.24 2.05 7.69
CA MET A 61 -11.86 1.83 7.26
C MET A 61 -11.31 2.94 6.33
N GLU A 62 -11.73 4.19 6.54
CA GLU A 62 -11.33 5.34 5.71
C GLU A 62 -9.82 5.53 5.65
N GLU A 63 -9.12 5.34 6.79
CA GLU A 63 -7.66 5.39 6.85
C GLU A 63 -7.03 4.28 5.99
N PHE A 64 -7.56 3.06 6.03
CA PHE A 64 -7.05 1.96 5.23
C PHE A 64 -7.26 2.21 3.73
N LYS A 65 -8.44 2.66 3.32
CA LYS A 65 -8.73 3.06 1.92
C LYS A 65 -7.78 4.16 1.45
N ARG A 66 -7.51 5.15 2.30
CA ARG A 66 -6.55 6.24 2.01
C ARG A 66 -5.13 5.73 1.87
N ILE A 67 -4.70 4.84 2.78
CA ILE A 67 -3.38 4.22 2.72
C ILE A 67 -3.21 3.41 1.44
N VAL A 68 -4.21 2.60 1.07
CA VAL A 68 -4.19 1.81 -0.17
C VAL A 68 -4.07 2.71 -1.40
N ALA A 69 -4.85 3.80 -1.44
CA ALA A 69 -4.82 4.77 -2.54
C ALA A 69 -3.45 5.48 -2.65
N LEU A 70 -2.88 5.95 -1.53
CA LEU A 70 -1.56 6.60 -1.50
C LEU A 70 -0.43 5.62 -1.83
N ALA A 71 -0.49 4.39 -1.34
CA ALA A 71 0.48 3.34 -1.65
C ALA A 71 0.50 3.02 -3.14
N SER A 72 -0.65 3.09 -3.83
CA SER A 72 -0.76 2.78 -5.24
C SER A 72 -0.01 3.74 -6.17
N ILE A 73 0.24 4.97 -5.74
CA ILE A 73 1.01 5.98 -6.48
C ILE A 73 2.46 6.10 -6.00
N SER A 74 2.89 5.23 -5.08
CA SER A 74 4.20 5.30 -4.39
C SER A 74 5.21 4.24 -4.84
N CYS A 75 5.02 3.61 -5.99
CA CYS A 75 5.78 2.43 -6.42
C CYS A 75 7.31 2.61 -6.54
N PHE A 76 7.82 3.81 -6.77
CA PHE A 76 9.27 4.07 -6.84
C PHE A 76 9.91 4.39 -5.48
N LYS A 77 9.12 4.88 -4.54
CA LYS A 77 9.41 4.97 -3.12
C LYS A 77 8.25 4.29 -2.41
N PRO A 78 8.27 2.95 -2.38
CA PRO A 78 7.08 2.18 -2.03
C PRO A 78 6.67 2.41 -0.58
N VAL A 79 5.36 2.35 -0.36
CA VAL A 79 4.74 2.27 0.96
C VAL A 79 4.22 0.84 1.12
N HIS A 80 4.94 0.04 1.90
CA HIS A 80 4.52 -1.31 2.23
C HIS A 80 3.63 -1.29 3.47
N VAL A 81 2.48 -1.92 3.37
CA VAL A 81 1.45 -1.91 4.42
C VAL A 81 1.05 -3.33 4.78
N ILE A 82 0.87 -3.62 6.05
CA ILE A 82 0.23 -4.84 6.53
C ILE A 82 -0.99 -4.48 7.37
N ALA A 83 -2.15 -4.99 6.99
CA ALA A 83 -3.38 -4.87 7.77
C ALA A 83 -3.68 -6.20 8.47
N ILE A 84 -3.72 -6.19 9.80
CA ILE A 84 -4.05 -7.37 10.61
C ILE A 84 -5.38 -7.09 11.30
N GLY A 85 -6.37 -7.94 11.08
CA GLY A 85 -7.68 -7.68 11.66
C GLY A 85 -8.63 -8.86 11.54
N ASP A 86 -9.72 -8.75 12.26
CA ASP A 86 -10.73 -9.78 12.36
C ASP A 86 -11.30 -10.19 11.00
N PRO A 87 -11.73 -11.43 10.81
CA PRO A 87 -12.49 -11.85 9.63
C PRO A 87 -13.71 -10.96 9.41
N ALA A 88 -14.15 -10.86 8.16
CA ALA A 88 -15.32 -10.06 7.77
C ALA A 88 -15.25 -8.55 8.12
N SER A 89 -14.06 -8.00 8.39
CA SER A 89 -13.87 -6.56 8.61
C SER A 89 -13.83 -5.72 7.31
N GLY A 90 -14.06 -6.34 6.15
CA GLY A 90 -14.09 -5.66 4.85
C GLY A 90 -12.73 -5.47 4.18
N LYS A 91 -11.62 -5.92 4.79
CA LYS A 91 -10.26 -5.78 4.23
C LYS A 91 -10.14 -6.32 2.80
N SER A 92 -10.52 -7.58 2.62
CA SER A 92 -10.41 -8.29 1.33
C SER A 92 -11.33 -7.69 0.27
N GLU A 93 -12.55 -7.28 0.66
CA GLU A 93 -13.50 -6.63 -0.25
C GLU A 93 -13.00 -5.25 -0.72
N ILE A 94 -12.41 -4.46 0.19
CA ILE A 94 -11.77 -3.17 -0.17
C ILE A 94 -10.64 -3.42 -1.17
N ALA A 95 -9.81 -4.43 -0.94
CA ALA A 95 -8.68 -4.75 -1.79
C ALA A 95 -9.11 -5.23 -3.20
N GLN A 96 -10.15 -6.07 -3.28
CA GLN A 96 -10.71 -6.53 -4.55
C GLN A 96 -11.33 -5.37 -5.34
N ALA A 97 -12.18 -4.57 -4.69
CA ALA A 97 -12.77 -3.39 -5.30
C ALA A 97 -11.70 -2.38 -5.79
N PHE A 98 -10.60 -2.26 -5.05
CA PHE A 98 -9.49 -1.41 -5.45
C PHE A 98 -8.76 -1.95 -6.70
N GLN A 99 -8.56 -3.26 -6.82
CA GLN A 99 -8.00 -3.88 -8.02
C GLN A 99 -8.84 -3.60 -9.27
N GLU A 100 -10.17 -3.62 -9.16
CA GLU A 100 -11.07 -3.41 -10.30
C GLU A 100 -10.94 -2.00 -10.90
N ILE A 101 -10.73 -1.01 -10.05
CA ILE A 101 -10.69 0.39 -10.49
C ILE A 101 -9.27 0.89 -10.81
N THR A 102 -8.22 0.21 -10.32
CA THR A 102 -6.86 0.75 -10.34
C THR A 102 -5.93 -0.06 -11.26
N PRO A 103 -5.25 0.57 -12.22
CA PRO A 103 -4.37 -0.13 -13.14
C PRO A 103 -3.12 -0.68 -12.44
N ARG A 104 -2.62 -1.83 -12.93
CA ARG A 104 -1.42 -2.53 -12.42
C ARG A 104 -1.51 -2.84 -10.93
N VAL A 105 -2.69 -3.22 -10.47
CA VAL A 105 -2.93 -3.79 -9.14
C VAL A 105 -3.32 -5.25 -9.31
N ARG A 106 -2.75 -6.13 -8.50
CA ARG A 106 -3.16 -7.54 -8.44
C ARG A 106 -3.43 -7.94 -7.00
N PHE A 107 -4.61 -8.51 -6.81
CA PHE A 107 -5.01 -9.18 -5.59
C PHE A 107 -4.74 -10.69 -5.71
N CYS A 108 -4.19 -11.30 -4.68
CA CYS A 108 -3.95 -12.73 -4.62
C CYS A 108 -4.06 -13.26 -3.18
N TRP A 109 -4.23 -14.57 -3.06
CA TRP A 109 -4.34 -15.28 -1.78
C TRP A 109 -2.99 -15.88 -1.42
N GLY A 110 -2.42 -15.52 -0.27
CA GLY A 110 -1.14 -16.02 0.21
C GLY A 110 -1.10 -17.53 0.35
N SER A 111 -2.19 -18.15 0.79
CA SER A 111 -2.34 -19.60 0.90
C SER A 111 -2.22 -20.37 -0.43
N LYS A 112 -2.41 -19.66 -1.57
CA LYS A 112 -2.30 -20.24 -2.94
C LYS A 112 -1.03 -19.82 -3.66
N LEU A 113 -0.18 -19.01 -3.04
CA LEU A 113 1.05 -18.52 -3.65
C LEU A 113 2.19 -19.51 -3.47
N THR A 114 2.94 -19.68 -4.57
CA THR A 114 4.21 -20.39 -4.60
C THR A 114 5.30 -19.45 -5.11
N ALA A 115 6.58 -19.80 -4.94
CA ALA A 115 7.68 -19.02 -5.50
C ALA A 115 7.53 -18.77 -7.02
N ALA A 116 7.03 -19.75 -7.77
CA ALA A 116 6.73 -19.60 -9.20
C ALA A 116 5.58 -18.63 -9.47
N GLY A 117 4.52 -18.70 -8.67
CA GLY A 117 3.39 -17.76 -8.76
C GLY A 117 3.73 -16.34 -8.33
N LEU A 118 4.77 -16.16 -7.52
CA LEU A 118 5.27 -14.85 -7.11
C LEU A 118 6.23 -14.24 -8.14
N THR A 119 7.08 -15.04 -8.77
CA THR A 119 8.19 -14.57 -9.61
C THR A 119 7.95 -14.86 -11.09
N LEU A 120 8.92 -15.42 -11.78
CA LEU A 120 8.80 -15.94 -13.14
C LEU A 120 8.99 -17.46 -13.11
N ALA A 121 8.30 -18.15 -13.98
CA ALA A 121 8.50 -19.58 -14.17
C ALA A 121 8.49 -19.94 -15.65
N ARG A 122 9.23 -20.99 -16.00
CA ARG A 122 9.21 -21.62 -17.33
C ARG A 122 8.31 -22.84 -17.27
N LEU A 123 7.31 -22.92 -18.13
CA LEU A 123 6.43 -24.07 -18.29
C LEU A 123 6.53 -24.58 -19.74
N GLY A 124 7.39 -25.58 -19.99
CA GLY A 124 7.75 -25.94 -21.35
C GLY A 124 8.46 -24.79 -22.08
N ASN A 125 7.84 -24.26 -23.12
CA ASN A 125 8.31 -23.11 -23.88
C ASN A 125 7.57 -21.80 -23.55
N GLU A 126 6.69 -21.78 -22.53
CA GLU A 126 5.91 -20.61 -22.15
C GLU A 126 6.53 -19.93 -20.92
N LEU A 127 6.56 -18.58 -20.94
CA LEU A 127 6.84 -17.76 -19.79
C LEU A 127 5.58 -17.59 -18.95
N LYS A 128 5.63 -18.01 -17.68
CA LYS A 128 4.59 -17.70 -16.69
C LYS A 128 5.07 -16.55 -15.81
N VAL A 129 4.33 -15.44 -15.89
CA VAL A 129 4.62 -14.21 -15.15
C VAL A 129 3.87 -14.23 -13.82
N GLY A 130 4.61 -14.19 -12.72
CA GLY A 130 4.07 -14.15 -11.37
C GLY A 130 3.57 -12.76 -10.95
N VAL A 131 3.07 -12.69 -9.70
CA VAL A 131 2.43 -11.49 -9.15
C VAL A 131 3.38 -10.29 -9.09
N LEU A 132 4.61 -10.48 -8.57
CA LEU A 132 5.55 -9.38 -8.35
C LEU A 132 5.93 -8.67 -9.66
N PRO A 133 6.43 -9.35 -10.71
CA PRO A 133 6.79 -8.66 -11.95
C PRO A 133 5.56 -8.14 -12.71
N SER A 134 4.40 -8.79 -12.60
CA SER A 134 3.17 -8.27 -13.22
C SER A 134 2.70 -6.95 -12.61
N CYS A 135 3.00 -6.71 -11.33
CA CYS A 135 2.70 -5.47 -10.60
C CYS A 135 3.82 -4.42 -10.71
N HIS A 136 4.83 -4.62 -11.55
CA HIS A 136 5.90 -3.64 -11.71
C HIS A 136 5.34 -2.26 -12.06
N VAL A 137 5.81 -1.21 -11.34
CA VAL A 137 5.23 0.14 -11.32
C VAL A 137 3.74 0.09 -10.94
N GLY A 138 3.43 -0.63 -9.87
CA GLY A 138 2.06 -0.83 -9.40
C GLY A 138 1.97 -1.28 -7.94
N THR A 139 1.00 -2.15 -7.65
CA THR A 139 0.73 -2.61 -6.28
C THR A 139 0.36 -4.09 -6.28
N ALA A 140 1.01 -4.87 -5.43
CA ALA A 140 0.61 -6.23 -5.12
C ALA A 140 -0.17 -6.24 -3.80
N ILE A 141 -1.36 -6.81 -3.82
CA ILE A 141 -2.21 -6.98 -2.65
C ILE A 141 -2.28 -8.48 -2.36
N ILE A 142 -1.85 -8.87 -1.17
CA ILE A 142 -1.73 -10.27 -0.78
C ILE A 142 -2.57 -10.48 0.48
N ASP A 143 -3.69 -11.14 0.32
CA ASP A 143 -4.52 -11.58 1.44
C ASP A 143 -3.95 -12.88 2.05
N GLU A 144 -4.30 -13.17 3.28
CA GLU A 144 -3.76 -14.33 4.00
C GLU A 144 -2.21 -14.36 4.00
N PHE A 145 -1.59 -13.20 4.13
CA PHE A 145 -0.12 -13.04 4.03
C PHE A 145 0.64 -13.95 5.00
N ASN A 146 0.06 -14.26 6.14
CA ASN A 146 0.61 -15.16 7.16
C ASN A 146 0.65 -16.64 6.75
N TRP A 147 -0.04 -17.03 5.67
CA TRP A 147 -0.04 -18.38 5.13
C TRP A 147 1.00 -18.61 4.03
N ILE A 148 1.74 -17.58 3.64
CA ILE A 148 2.83 -17.73 2.66
C ILE A 148 3.97 -18.52 3.32
N PRO A 149 4.41 -19.65 2.73
CA PRO A 149 5.57 -20.38 3.23
C PRO A 149 6.82 -19.49 3.30
N ALA A 150 7.61 -19.63 4.36
CA ALA A 150 8.81 -18.79 4.55
C ALA A 150 9.82 -18.88 3.38
N THR A 151 9.90 -20.04 2.74
CA THR A 151 10.71 -20.27 1.53
C THR A 151 10.25 -19.42 0.35
N ASP A 152 8.94 -19.24 0.20
CA ASP A 152 8.33 -18.52 -0.92
C ASP A 152 8.28 -17.00 -0.64
N ALA A 153 8.19 -16.59 0.62
CA ALA A 153 8.19 -15.19 1.02
C ALA A 153 9.50 -14.45 0.69
N SER A 154 10.61 -15.17 0.46
CA SER A 154 11.92 -14.56 0.20
C SER A 154 11.93 -13.58 -0.97
N ALA A 155 11.22 -13.88 -2.07
CA ALA A 155 11.10 -12.99 -3.23
C ALA A 155 10.31 -11.70 -2.91
N ILE A 156 9.28 -11.80 -2.06
CA ILE A 156 8.52 -10.62 -1.59
C ILE A 156 9.43 -9.74 -0.75
N LEU A 157 10.19 -10.34 0.19
CA LEU A 157 11.09 -9.61 1.07
C LEU A 157 12.23 -8.94 0.30
N ALA A 158 12.78 -9.60 -0.75
CA ALA A 158 13.75 -9.01 -1.65
C ALA A 158 13.15 -7.81 -2.41
N THR A 159 11.97 -7.98 -3.01
CA THR A 159 11.24 -6.91 -3.69
C THR A 159 10.98 -5.71 -2.78
N MET A 160 10.55 -5.94 -1.53
CA MET A 160 10.31 -4.87 -0.55
C MET A 160 11.60 -4.13 -0.17
N ALA A 161 12.74 -4.83 -0.14
CA ALA A 161 14.02 -4.25 0.28
C ALA A 161 14.74 -3.48 -0.84
N GLN A 162 14.73 -4.02 -2.06
CA GLN A 162 15.58 -3.54 -3.15
C GLN A 162 14.83 -3.25 -4.46
N GLN A 163 13.52 -3.51 -4.52
CA GLN A 163 12.65 -3.26 -5.68
C GLN A 163 12.99 -4.10 -6.92
N TRP A 164 13.67 -5.20 -6.73
CA TRP A 164 13.98 -6.21 -7.73
C TRP A 164 14.27 -7.54 -7.05
N PHE A 165 14.30 -8.61 -7.83
CA PHE A 165 14.74 -9.94 -7.39
C PHE A 165 15.49 -10.63 -8.52
N SER A 166 16.22 -11.69 -8.19
CA SER A 166 16.87 -12.58 -9.15
C SER A 166 16.23 -13.97 -9.13
N ILE A 167 16.35 -14.68 -10.21
CA ILE A 167 15.97 -16.09 -10.31
C ILE A 167 17.20 -16.88 -10.70
N ASP A 168 17.56 -17.85 -9.87
CA ASP A 168 18.64 -18.81 -10.15
C ASP A 168 18.09 -20.22 -9.91
N LYS A 169 17.48 -20.77 -10.94
CA LYS A 169 16.94 -22.14 -10.96
C LYS A 169 17.56 -22.89 -12.13
N ALA A 170 17.59 -24.24 -12.07
CA ALA A 170 18.26 -25.08 -13.07
C ALA A 170 17.87 -24.75 -14.53
N PHE A 171 16.61 -24.39 -14.79
CA PHE A 171 16.10 -24.14 -16.14
C PHE A 171 15.70 -22.67 -16.39
N LEU A 172 15.96 -21.77 -15.44
CA LEU A 172 15.63 -20.35 -15.56
C LEU A 172 16.59 -19.51 -14.72
N LYS A 173 17.48 -18.79 -15.39
CA LYS A 173 18.41 -17.85 -14.75
C LYS A 173 18.15 -16.45 -15.26
N VAL A 174 17.63 -15.58 -14.38
CA VAL A 174 17.41 -14.17 -14.67
C VAL A 174 18.04 -13.36 -13.53
N PRO A 175 19.18 -12.71 -13.76
CA PRO A 175 19.93 -12.04 -12.70
C PRO A 175 19.23 -10.81 -12.15
N TYR A 176 18.35 -10.19 -12.91
CA TYR A 176 17.66 -8.98 -12.53
C TYR A 176 16.25 -8.94 -13.11
N VAL A 177 15.24 -8.92 -12.22
CA VAL A 177 13.84 -8.70 -12.59
C VAL A 177 13.34 -7.51 -11.80
N PRO A 178 13.07 -6.37 -12.45
CA PRO A 178 12.59 -5.18 -11.76
C PRO A 178 11.19 -5.42 -11.17
N SER A 179 10.98 -4.98 -9.93
CA SER A 179 9.73 -5.14 -9.19
C SER A 179 9.49 -3.93 -8.28
N ARG A 180 9.43 -2.74 -8.89
CA ARG A 180 9.12 -1.47 -8.20
C ARG A 180 7.64 -1.40 -7.91
N LEU A 181 7.24 -1.80 -6.71
CA LEU A 181 5.83 -1.87 -6.34
C LEU A 181 5.62 -1.66 -4.84
N SER A 182 4.44 -1.21 -4.46
CA SER A 182 3.99 -1.28 -3.07
C SER A 182 3.39 -2.66 -2.79
N VAL A 183 3.67 -3.21 -1.62
CA VAL A 183 3.06 -4.45 -1.13
C VAL A 183 2.05 -4.11 -0.04
N ILE A 184 0.82 -4.57 -0.20
CA ILE A 184 -0.23 -4.49 0.79
C ILE A 184 -0.55 -5.91 1.22
N GLY A 185 -0.11 -6.28 2.42
CA GLY A 185 -0.44 -7.55 3.04
C GLY A 185 -1.70 -7.44 3.89
N MET A 186 -2.47 -8.51 3.96
CA MET A 186 -3.58 -8.65 4.90
C MET A 186 -3.47 -9.97 5.62
N ALA A 187 -3.83 -9.99 6.89
CA ALA A 187 -3.78 -11.19 7.72
C ALA A 187 -4.90 -11.16 8.77
N ASN A 188 -5.28 -12.34 9.25
CA ASN A 188 -6.12 -12.45 10.44
C ASN A 188 -5.26 -12.67 11.69
N PRO A 189 -5.69 -12.27 12.88
CA PRO A 189 -4.98 -12.53 14.11
C PRO A 189 -4.94 -14.04 14.43
N ARG A 190 -4.03 -14.45 15.29
CA ARG A 190 -4.04 -15.81 15.82
C ARG A 190 -5.33 -16.06 16.62
N GLY A 191 -6.03 -17.16 16.33
CA GLY A 191 -7.33 -17.47 16.92
C GLY A 191 -8.48 -16.72 16.28
N ASP A 192 -8.26 -16.21 15.04
CA ASP A 192 -9.21 -15.55 14.15
C ASP A 192 -9.68 -14.17 14.61
N TYR A 193 -9.78 -13.90 15.89
CA TYR A 193 -10.29 -12.64 16.42
C TYR A 193 -9.37 -12.05 17.48
N PHE A 194 -9.28 -10.72 17.52
CA PHE A 194 -8.65 -10.05 18.64
C PHE A 194 -9.51 -10.17 19.90
N LEU A 195 -8.92 -10.71 20.98
CA LEU A 195 -9.61 -10.93 22.26
C LEU A 195 -9.77 -9.63 23.07
N SER A 196 -8.94 -8.63 22.77
CA SER A 196 -8.91 -7.38 23.52
C SER A 196 -8.22 -6.31 22.68
N SER A 197 -8.54 -5.04 22.95
CA SER A 197 -7.84 -3.87 22.41
C SER A 197 -6.53 -3.55 23.15
N SER A 198 -6.17 -4.34 24.18
CA SER A 198 -4.90 -4.15 24.89
C SER A 198 -3.70 -4.42 23.97
N PRO A 199 -2.69 -3.52 23.89
CA PRO A 199 -1.53 -3.70 23.04
C PRO A 199 -0.76 -5.01 23.30
N HIS A 200 -0.68 -5.43 24.57
CA HIS A 200 -0.04 -6.67 24.94
C HIS A 200 -0.79 -7.91 24.41
N GLN A 201 -2.11 -7.90 24.43
CA GLN A 201 -2.92 -8.99 23.86
C GLN A 201 -2.85 -8.99 22.33
N ILE A 202 -2.95 -7.81 21.70
CA ILE A 202 -2.77 -7.65 20.25
C ILE A 202 -1.42 -8.23 19.83
N ARG A 203 -0.33 -7.88 20.53
CA ARG A 203 1.03 -8.39 20.24
C ARG A 203 1.10 -9.92 20.25
N ARG A 204 0.43 -10.58 21.19
CA ARG A 204 0.37 -12.06 21.28
C ARG A 204 -0.40 -12.69 20.12
N GLN A 205 -1.39 -11.97 19.59
CA GLN A 205 -2.25 -12.46 18.53
C GLN A 205 -1.75 -12.09 17.11
N ILE A 206 -0.63 -11.38 16.99
CA ILE A 206 -0.01 -11.14 15.68
C ILE A 206 0.38 -12.49 15.06
N PRO A 207 -0.07 -12.78 13.79
CA PRO A 207 -0.03 -14.13 13.25
C PRO A 207 1.35 -14.55 12.67
N PHE A 208 2.39 -13.73 12.87
CA PHE A 208 3.73 -14.01 12.34
C PHE A 208 4.61 -14.70 13.39
N GLN A 209 5.44 -15.66 12.93
CA GLN A 209 6.41 -16.34 13.79
C GLN A 209 7.48 -15.37 14.32
N SER A 210 7.90 -14.42 13.49
CA SER A 210 8.86 -13.38 13.86
C SER A 210 8.27 -12.00 13.65
N LEU A 211 8.30 -11.17 14.69
CA LEU A 211 7.95 -9.74 14.58
C LEU A 211 8.94 -8.97 13.68
N ALA A 212 10.12 -9.54 13.39
CA ALA A 212 11.06 -8.95 12.46
C ALA A 212 10.48 -8.80 11.05
N LEU A 213 9.51 -9.65 10.65
CA LEU A 213 8.79 -9.48 9.39
C LEU A 213 8.03 -8.16 9.35
N LEU A 214 7.40 -7.76 10.46
CA LEU A 214 6.66 -6.50 10.54
C LEU A 214 7.54 -5.29 10.29
N THR A 215 8.83 -5.36 10.65
CA THR A 215 9.77 -4.25 10.39
C THR A 215 10.06 -4.04 8.90
N ARG A 216 9.64 -4.95 8.01
CA ARG A 216 9.72 -4.78 6.55
C ARG A 216 8.58 -3.91 6.01
N PHE A 217 7.48 -3.84 6.72
CA PHE A 217 6.39 -2.95 6.37
C PHE A 217 6.62 -1.56 6.95
N ASN A 218 6.29 -0.54 6.16
CA ASN A 218 6.36 0.85 6.61
C ASN A 218 5.21 1.17 7.58
N LEU A 219 4.07 0.50 7.39
CA LEU A 219 2.86 0.67 8.18
C LEU A 219 2.29 -0.68 8.61
N VAL A 220 1.93 -0.76 9.87
CA VAL A 220 1.12 -1.86 10.42
C VAL A 220 -0.22 -1.27 10.83
N PHE A 221 -1.29 -1.79 10.26
CA PHE A 221 -2.65 -1.35 10.50
C PHE A 221 -3.41 -2.46 11.23
N ILE A 222 -3.84 -2.19 12.45
CA ILE A 222 -4.65 -3.12 13.25
C ILE A 222 -6.11 -2.74 13.10
N VAL A 223 -6.92 -3.70 12.64
CA VAL A 223 -8.36 -3.56 12.46
C VAL A 223 -9.07 -4.34 13.55
N LEU A 224 -9.56 -3.65 14.53
CA LEU A 224 -10.38 -4.22 15.61
C LEU A 224 -11.85 -4.31 15.18
N ARG A 225 -12.64 -5.07 15.90
CA ARG A 225 -14.08 -5.08 15.71
C ARG A 225 -14.67 -3.70 15.97
N PRO A 226 -15.64 -3.27 15.15
CA PRO A 226 -16.34 -2.02 15.40
C PRO A 226 -17.16 -2.10 16.69
N GLU A 227 -17.35 -0.98 17.36
CA GLU A 227 -18.30 -0.86 18.44
C GLU A 227 -19.74 -1.03 17.94
N ILE A 228 -20.68 -1.32 18.85
CA ILE A 228 -22.09 -1.61 18.50
C ILE A 228 -22.71 -0.52 17.64
N LYS A 229 -22.45 0.75 17.97
CA LYS A 229 -22.97 1.89 17.22
C LYS A 229 -22.40 1.94 15.78
N GLU A 230 -21.11 1.78 15.66
CA GLU A 230 -20.42 1.73 14.36
C GLU A 230 -20.88 0.53 13.53
N PHE A 231 -21.05 -0.63 14.17
CA PHE A 231 -21.58 -1.83 13.52
C PHE A 231 -23.00 -1.61 12.98
N GLN A 232 -23.89 -0.92 13.73
CA GLN A 232 -25.22 -0.58 13.26
C GLN A 232 -25.16 0.30 12.01
N GLU A 233 -24.32 1.34 12.02
CA GLU A 233 -24.13 2.23 10.87
C GLU A 233 -23.59 1.50 9.64
N ILE A 234 -22.64 0.57 9.82
CA ILE A 234 -22.12 -0.28 8.75
C ILE A 234 -23.23 -1.18 8.18
N SER A 235 -24.00 -1.82 9.07
CA SER A 235 -25.09 -2.71 8.67
C SER A 235 -26.18 -1.98 7.89
N GLU A 236 -26.60 -0.80 8.35
CA GLU A 236 -27.56 0.02 7.63
C GLU A 236 -27.06 0.43 6.24
N HIS A 237 -25.79 0.83 6.14
CA HIS A 237 -25.21 1.18 4.86
C HIS A 237 -25.19 0.00 3.88
N GLN A 238 -24.80 -1.18 4.34
CA GLN A 238 -24.82 -2.40 3.52
C GLN A 238 -26.22 -2.77 3.04
N LEU A 239 -27.23 -2.65 3.93
CA LEU A 239 -28.62 -2.92 3.57
C LEU A 239 -29.13 -1.92 2.52
N ARG A 240 -28.86 -0.64 2.67
CA ARG A 240 -29.24 0.39 1.68
C ARG A 240 -28.62 0.09 0.32
N TYR A 241 -27.35 -0.29 0.29
CA TYR A 241 -26.66 -0.68 -0.92
C TYR A 241 -27.29 -1.90 -1.58
N ARG A 242 -27.50 -2.98 -0.82
CA ARG A 242 -28.12 -4.23 -1.33
C ARG A 242 -29.56 -4.04 -1.82
N MET A 243 -30.31 -3.12 -1.21
CA MET A 243 -31.68 -2.78 -1.60
C MET A 243 -31.73 -1.79 -2.79
N GLY A 244 -30.58 -1.46 -3.41
CA GLY A 244 -30.50 -0.54 -4.54
C GLY A 244 -30.84 0.93 -4.23
N ARG A 245 -30.86 1.31 -2.95
CA ARG A 245 -31.15 2.69 -2.51
C ARG A 245 -29.91 3.61 -2.61
N GLU A 246 -28.73 3.04 -2.70
CA GLU A 246 -27.48 3.77 -2.91
C GLU A 246 -26.71 3.13 -4.07
N THR A 247 -26.24 3.97 -4.99
CA THR A 247 -25.36 3.54 -6.08
C THR A 247 -23.91 3.83 -5.68
N CYS A 248 -23.10 2.79 -5.62
CA CYS A 248 -21.69 2.90 -5.32
C CYS A 248 -20.79 2.81 -6.57
N THR A 249 -21.39 3.02 -7.75
CA THR A 249 -20.67 3.02 -9.01
C THR A 249 -20.07 4.39 -9.31
N PHE A 250 -18.82 4.39 -9.77
CA PHE A 250 -18.24 5.57 -10.40
C PHE A 250 -19.00 5.86 -11.69
N ASN A 251 -19.11 7.12 -12.07
CA ASN A 251 -19.39 7.38 -13.46
C ASN A 251 -18.12 7.04 -14.29
N GLU A 252 -18.31 6.65 -15.54
CA GLU A 252 -17.22 6.21 -16.43
C GLU A 252 -16.12 7.28 -16.59
N LYS A 253 -16.53 8.55 -16.61
CA LYS A 253 -15.59 9.69 -16.70
C LYS A 253 -14.68 9.77 -15.47
N GLU A 254 -15.23 9.65 -14.26
CA GLU A 254 -14.44 9.67 -13.01
C GLU A 254 -13.50 8.46 -12.91
N LEU A 255 -13.96 7.29 -13.33
CA LEU A 255 -13.15 6.08 -13.36
C LEU A 255 -11.98 6.21 -14.34
N GLY A 256 -12.22 6.77 -15.54
CA GLY A 256 -11.17 7.08 -16.50
C GLY A 256 -10.14 8.06 -15.94
N LEU A 257 -10.60 9.16 -15.30
CA LEU A 257 -9.72 10.15 -14.67
C LEU A 257 -8.91 9.56 -13.51
N TRP A 258 -9.52 8.70 -12.69
CA TRP A 258 -8.81 7.97 -11.63
C TRP A 258 -7.67 7.10 -12.19
N ARG A 259 -7.97 6.31 -13.21
CA ARG A 259 -6.97 5.40 -13.83
C ARG A 259 -5.80 6.16 -14.43
N ASP A 260 -6.07 7.22 -15.17
CA ASP A 260 -5.05 8.05 -15.78
C ASP A 260 -4.24 8.83 -14.72
N ALA A 261 -4.91 9.34 -13.69
CA ALA A 261 -4.26 10.00 -12.57
C ALA A 261 -3.28 9.05 -11.86
N VAL A 262 -3.68 7.82 -11.55
CA VAL A 262 -2.80 6.83 -10.92
C VAL A 262 -1.56 6.56 -11.79
N LEU A 263 -1.73 6.37 -13.09
CA LEU A 263 -0.62 6.13 -14.00
C LEU A 263 0.34 7.33 -14.06
N LEU A 264 -0.18 8.55 -14.13
CA LEU A 264 0.61 9.78 -14.18
C LEU A 264 1.37 10.02 -12.86
N LEU A 265 0.65 9.96 -11.73
CA LEU A 265 1.19 10.28 -10.41
C LEU A 265 2.29 9.32 -9.95
N ARG A 266 2.28 8.08 -10.39
CA ARG A 266 3.36 7.12 -10.12
C ARG A 266 4.72 7.65 -10.56
N HIS A 267 4.77 8.40 -11.65
CA HIS A 267 6.01 8.90 -12.24
C HIS A 267 6.44 10.28 -11.72
N LEU A 268 5.62 10.99 -10.96
CA LEU A 268 6.04 12.22 -10.29
C LEU A 268 7.16 11.94 -9.27
N ARG A 269 8.08 12.89 -9.14
CA ARG A 269 9.24 12.83 -8.24
C ARG A 269 9.32 14.11 -7.43
N PRO A 270 8.46 14.30 -6.41
CA PRO A 270 8.50 15.48 -5.57
C PRO A 270 9.85 15.66 -4.89
N SER A 271 10.39 16.87 -4.93
CA SER A 271 11.64 17.23 -4.31
C SER A 271 11.47 17.58 -2.82
N TRP A 272 12.57 17.53 -2.06
CA TRP A 272 12.59 17.85 -0.61
C TRP A 272 13.37 19.14 -0.32
N THR A 273 13.55 20.03 -1.29
CA THR A 273 14.51 21.14 -1.21
C THR A 273 14.17 22.15 -0.14
N ARG A 274 12.95 22.73 -0.17
CA ARG A 274 12.56 23.78 0.77
C ARG A 274 12.28 23.23 2.17
N GLY A 275 12.92 23.85 3.19
CA GLY A 275 12.70 23.46 4.59
C GLY A 275 13.08 22.02 4.94
N LYS A 276 14.02 21.42 4.22
CA LYS A 276 14.43 20.02 4.37
C LYS A 276 14.83 19.68 5.82
N GLY A 277 15.58 20.56 6.48
CA GLY A 277 16.00 20.39 7.89
C GLY A 277 14.81 20.30 8.83
N PHE A 278 13.85 21.20 8.66
CA PHE A 278 12.65 21.25 9.49
C PHE A 278 11.76 20.00 9.27
N LYS A 279 11.49 19.62 8.02
CA LYS A 279 10.73 18.41 7.70
C LYS A 279 11.35 17.14 8.31
N ARG A 280 12.68 17.02 8.23
CA ARG A 280 13.42 15.93 8.89
C ARG A 280 13.26 15.94 10.41
N ARG A 281 13.32 17.13 11.04
CA ARG A 281 13.14 17.27 12.49
C ARG A 281 11.74 16.80 12.93
N LEU A 282 10.69 17.13 12.18
CA LEU A 282 9.32 16.68 12.46
C LEU A 282 9.23 15.15 12.45
N ILE A 283 9.76 14.51 11.41
CA ILE A 283 9.75 13.05 11.28
C ILE A 283 10.55 12.43 12.45
N ALA A 284 11.75 12.93 12.72
CA ALA A 284 12.62 12.41 13.77
C ALA A 284 12.00 12.53 15.18
N VAL A 285 11.32 13.64 15.48
CA VAL A 285 10.64 13.81 16.77
C VAL A 285 9.53 12.79 16.95
N PHE A 286 8.67 12.63 15.94
CA PHE A 286 7.58 11.64 16.00
C PHE A 286 8.10 10.20 16.12
N THR A 287 9.05 9.82 15.29
CA THR A 287 9.57 8.43 15.29
C THR A 287 10.36 8.11 16.55
N THR A 288 11.05 9.09 17.12
CA THR A 288 11.73 8.92 18.41
C THR A 288 10.72 8.70 19.54
N GLU A 289 9.59 9.38 19.51
CA GLU A 289 8.56 9.20 20.54
C GLU A 289 7.88 7.83 20.38
N ALA A 290 7.50 7.44 19.18
CA ALA A 290 6.98 6.11 18.92
C ALA A 290 7.96 5.00 19.36
N TYR A 291 9.26 5.18 19.12
CA TYR A 291 10.29 4.25 19.56
C TYR A 291 10.43 4.19 21.10
N ARG A 292 10.27 5.34 21.79
CA ARG A 292 10.26 5.36 23.27
C ARG A 292 9.11 4.52 23.84
N GLU A 293 7.91 4.65 23.28
CA GLU A 293 6.75 3.88 23.72
C GLU A 293 6.93 2.38 23.43
N ASP A 294 7.55 2.01 22.30
CA ASP A 294 7.92 0.62 21.99
C ASP A 294 8.93 0.08 23.02
N ARG A 295 9.99 0.85 23.32
CA ARG A 295 10.99 0.47 24.35
C ARG A 295 10.41 0.31 25.74
N ARG A 296 9.32 0.99 26.06
CA ARG A 296 8.55 0.82 27.31
C ARG A 296 7.60 -0.38 27.27
N GLY A 297 7.54 -1.11 26.16
CA GLY A 297 6.65 -2.25 25.98
C GLY A 297 5.18 -1.88 25.81
N LYS A 298 4.86 -0.62 25.53
CA LYS A 298 3.48 -0.17 25.40
C LYS A 298 2.88 -0.43 24.01
N LEU A 299 3.74 -0.63 22.97
CA LEU A 299 3.25 -0.87 21.61
C LEU A 299 3.12 -2.36 21.32
N ALA A 300 2.06 -2.70 20.59
CA ALA A 300 1.83 -4.07 20.09
C ALA A 300 2.80 -4.45 18.96
N VAL A 301 3.31 -3.47 18.22
CA VAL A 301 4.17 -3.66 17.05
C VAL A 301 5.53 -3.00 17.26
N PRO A 302 6.63 -3.59 16.73
CA PRO A 302 7.95 -3.00 16.88
C PRO A 302 8.10 -1.75 16.01
N VAL A 303 8.77 -0.75 16.55
CA VAL A 303 9.15 0.47 15.82
C VAL A 303 10.60 0.37 15.37
N SER A 304 10.84 0.57 14.09
CA SER A 304 12.17 0.55 13.49
C SER A 304 12.48 1.85 12.72
N PRO A 305 13.75 2.12 12.35
CA PRO A 305 14.10 3.27 11.51
C PRO A 305 13.36 3.33 10.16
N ARG A 306 12.78 2.21 9.68
CA ARG A 306 11.93 2.18 8.48
C ARG A 306 10.65 2.97 8.61
N LEU A 307 10.22 3.30 9.83
CA LEU A 307 9.12 4.21 10.06
C LEU A 307 9.41 5.60 9.50
N ASN A 308 10.68 6.07 9.58
CA ASN A 308 11.12 7.33 8.94
C ASN A 308 10.94 7.27 7.42
N GLU A 309 11.33 6.15 6.82
CA GLU A 309 11.16 5.91 5.39
C GLU A 309 9.67 5.89 5.02
N GLY A 310 8.85 5.17 5.78
CA GLY A 310 7.41 5.11 5.58
C GLY A 310 6.74 6.48 5.61
N ILE A 311 7.05 7.31 6.62
CA ILE A 311 6.52 8.68 6.71
C ILE A 311 7.01 9.53 5.54
N SER A 312 8.27 9.41 5.16
CA SER A 312 8.84 10.17 4.03
C SER A 312 8.17 9.79 2.72
N ASN A 313 7.99 8.50 2.47
CA ASN A 313 7.33 7.99 1.26
C ASN A 313 5.85 8.40 1.20
N LEU A 314 5.15 8.38 2.35
CA LEU A 314 3.78 8.88 2.45
C LEU A 314 3.69 10.40 2.22
N ALA A 315 4.63 11.19 2.74
CA ALA A 315 4.66 12.63 2.49
C ALA A 315 4.85 12.93 1.00
N GLU A 316 5.71 12.17 0.30
CA GLU A 316 5.82 12.25 -1.16
C GLU A 316 4.52 11.81 -1.85
N ALA A 317 3.84 10.77 -1.36
CA ALA A 317 2.56 10.35 -1.89
C ALA A 317 1.49 11.45 -1.75
N TYR A 318 1.45 12.17 -0.63
CA TYR A 318 0.57 13.34 -0.47
C TYR A 318 0.91 14.49 -1.42
N ALA A 319 2.18 14.75 -1.68
CA ALA A 319 2.59 15.74 -2.69
C ALA A 319 2.14 15.31 -4.09
N LYS A 320 2.38 14.03 -4.47
CA LYS A 320 1.91 13.46 -5.74
C LYS A 320 0.39 13.52 -5.87
N ALA A 321 -0.35 13.12 -4.83
CA ALA A 321 -1.81 13.14 -4.78
C ALA A 321 -2.41 14.53 -5.04
N ASN A 322 -1.60 15.58 -4.94
CA ASN A 322 -1.95 16.96 -5.26
C ASN A 322 -1.19 17.51 -6.48
N MET A 323 -0.59 16.63 -7.30
CA MET A 323 0.20 16.96 -8.49
C MET A 323 1.30 18.00 -8.23
N ARG A 324 1.97 17.91 -7.06
CA ARG A 324 3.03 18.86 -6.69
C ARG A 324 4.42 18.27 -6.90
N GLU A 325 5.33 19.08 -7.38
CA GLU A 325 6.74 18.74 -7.59
C GLU A 325 7.60 18.91 -6.32
N GLU A 326 6.99 19.37 -5.24
CA GLU A 326 7.66 19.57 -3.97
C GLU A 326 6.82 19.07 -2.78
N VAL A 327 7.49 18.40 -1.84
CA VAL A 327 6.91 17.99 -0.57
C VAL A 327 6.84 19.19 0.37
N TYR A 328 5.65 19.57 0.81
CA TYR A 328 5.45 20.64 1.78
C TYR A 328 5.41 20.11 3.22
N VAL A 329 5.57 21.01 4.19
CA VAL A 329 5.46 20.68 5.61
C VAL A 329 4.11 20.05 5.94
N ARG A 330 3.03 20.55 5.35
CA ARG A 330 1.68 19.99 5.51
C ARG A 330 1.57 18.52 5.09
N ASP A 331 2.35 18.08 4.09
CA ASP A 331 2.35 16.69 3.63
C ASP A 331 3.03 15.79 4.66
N VAL A 332 4.11 16.27 5.25
CA VAL A 332 4.80 15.57 6.35
C VAL A 332 3.88 15.45 7.56
N ILE A 333 3.17 16.52 7.93
CA ILE A 333 2.21 16.50 9.05
C ILE A 333 1.06 15.52 8.76
N LYS A 334 0.50 15.52 7.54
CA LYS A 334 -0.54 14.57 7.13
C LYS A 334 -0.03 13.12 7.18
N ALA A 335 1.19 12.88 6.72
CA ALA A 335 1.81 11.55 6.77
C ALA A 335 2.00 11.08 8.22
N ILE A 336 2.55 11.94 9.09
CA ILE A 336 2.70 11.66 10.52
C ILE A 336 1.33 11.37 11.16
N ALA A 337 0.32 12.18 10.90
CA ALA A 337 -1.01 12.00 11.46
C ALA A 337 -1.66 10.68 11.01
N LEU A 338 -1.45 10.26 9.76
CA LEU A 338 -1.96 9.00 9.24
C LEU A 338 -1.27 7.81 9.91
N VAL A 339 0.05 7.87 10.07
CA VAL A 339 0.85 6.86 10.79
C VAL A 339 0.47 6.81 12.27
N ALA A 340 0.31 7.97 12.92
CA ALA A 340 -0.11 8.03 14.31
C ALA A 340 -1.45 7.32 14.53
N ARG A 341 -2.44 7.58 13.67
CA ARG A 341 -3.74 6.90 13.71
C ARG A 341 -3.64 5.40 13.47
N SER A 342 -2.78 4.95 12.55
CA SER A 342 -2.57 3.51 12.33
C SER A 342 -1.95 2.81 13.55
N LEU A 343 -1.19 3.53 14.37
CA LEU A 343 -0.55 3.02 15.58
C LEU A 343 -1.42 3.18 16.85
N THR A 344 -2.54 3.89 16.78
CA THR A 344 -3.45 4.06 17.92
C THR A 344 -3.93 2.71 18.46
N PRO A 345 -4.45 1.79 17.65
CA PRO A 345 -4.86 0.48 18.15
C PRO A 345 -3.68 -0.34 18.68
N CYS A 346 -2.45 0.01 18.26
CA CYS A 346 -1.23 -0.63 18.75
C CYS A 346 -0.77 -0.09 20.11
N GLY A 347 -1.42 0.94 20.66
CA GLY A 347 -1.12 1.52 21.97
C GLY A 347 -0.31 2.82 21.95
N LEU A 348 -0.14 3.46 20.79
CA LEU A 348 0.49 4.78 20.71
C LEU A 348 -0.43 5.83 21.34
N ASP A 349 0.13 6.61 22.28
CA ASP A 349 -0.48 7.85 22.74
C ASP A 349 -0.30 8.94 21.67
N VAL A 350 -1.33 9.05 20.83
CA VAL A 350 -1.32 9.95 19.67
C VAL A 350 -1.33 11.41 20.09
N GLU A 351 -2.06 11.76 21.17
CA GLU A 351 -2.15 13.14 21.64
C GLU A 351 -0.75 13.64 22.07
N SER A 352 -0.08 12.87 22.92
CA SER A 352 1.28 13.19 23.36
C SER A 352 2.29 13.24 22.20
N ALA A 353 2.22 12.27 21.27
CA ALA A 353 3.11 12.25 20.12
C ALA A 353 2.89 13.45 19.18
N MET A 354 1.63 13.81 18.91
CA MET A 354 1.28 14.94 18.04
C MET A 354 1.53 16.29 18.71
N GLU A 355 1.38 16.40 20.05
CA GLU A 355 1.72 17.62 20.77
C GLU A 355 3.20 17.95 20.67
N ARG A 356 4.08 16.95 20.74
CA ARG A 356 5.53 17.13 20.51
C ARG A 356 5.85 17.61 19.11
N VAL A 357 5.16 17.08 18.09
CA VAL A 357 5.27 17.55 16.71
C VAL A 357 4.79 19.00 16.60
N ALA A 358 3.63 19.33 17.20
CA ALA A 358 3.08 20.68 17.20
C ALA A 358 3.99 21.69 17.93
N LYS A 359 4.69 21.27 19.01
CA LYS A 359 5.68 22.11 19.68
C LYS A 359 6.82 22.50 18.74
N VAL A 360 7.36 21.55 17.97
CA VAL A 360 8.41 21.83 16.97
C VAL A 360 7.91 22.78 15.88
N VAL A 361 6.64 22.65 15.47
CA VAL A 361 6.03 23.58 14.50
C VAL A 361 5.96 24.99 15.06
N ARG A 362 5.53 25.16 16.33
CA ARG A 362 5.47 26.48 17.00
C ARG A 362 6.84 27.12 17.23
N GLU A 363 7.88 26.32 17.50
CA GLU A 363 9.25 26.84 17.68
C GLU A 363 9.88 27.33 16.37
N TYR A 364 9.34 26.93 15.23
CA TYR A 364 9.85 27.27 13.89
C TYR A 364 9.06 28.40 13.22
N ALA A 365 7.81 28.63 13.60
CA ALA A 365 6.95 29.71 13.10
C ALA A 365 7.33 31.05 13.73
#